data_1946ec2eaee6d15c1cc463537563c4c3
#
_entry.id   1946ec2eaee6d15c1cc463537563c4c3
#
_cell.length_a   1.000
_cell.length_b   1.000
_cell.length_c   1.000
_cell.angle_alpha   90.00
_cell.angle_beta   90.00
_cell.angle_gamma   90.00
#
_symmetry.space_group_name_H-M   'P 1'
#
loop_
_entity.id
_entity.type
_entity.pdbx_description
1 polymer ?
#
loop_
_entity_poly.entity_id
_entity_poly.type
_entity_poly.pdbx_seq_one_letter_code
_entity_poly.pdbx_strand_id
1 'polypeptide(L)'
;MHDFDGRTAVITGAGSGIGAALARRAANEGMNVVLADIQETQAREIATAIGGDRALAVRCDVSDEASVAALADAAYARFGTVDLLCNNAGIVPGGRHRKVWEYGLGDWQWSLGVNLYGVVHGMRAFVPRMIAAGRPGHILNTASVAGVVSGSGSACYGAAKHAVVRATEALYAGLKEIGAPIGVTMLCPGLVKTGIYDAERNRPAAFVESDDPISESAELEAMREELYRNATTAEEAADIAFDAIIADRFYAFTTTAFDPAIRQRADDILARANPSFDDIVAMSRRDAGLDREPSASEPHAA
;
A
#
# COMPACT_ATOMS: atom_id res chain seq x y z
N MET A 1 -9.58 -6.98 -15.06
CA MET A 1 -9.78 -8.44 -14.86
C MET A 1 -11.20 -8.66 -14.34
N HIS A 2 -12.04 -9.53 -14.96
CA HIS A 2 -13.46 -9.67 -14.58
C HIS A 2 -13.81 -11.09 -14.10
N ASP A 3 -12.97 -12.06 -14.36
CA ASP A 3 -13.13 -13.43 -13.94
C ASP A 3 -11.99 -13.79 -13.01
N PHE A 4 -12.29 -14.15 -11.78
CA PHE A 4 -11.33 -14.43 -10.71
C PHE A 4 -11.32 -15.91 -10.31
N ASP A 5 -12.41 -16.64 -10.62
CA ASP A 5 -12.56 -18.04 -10.16
C ASP A 5 -11.43 -18.93 -10.67
N GLY A 6 -10.82 -19.69 -9.77
CA GLY A 6 -9.69 -20.58 -10.06
C GLY A 6 -8.38 -19.88 -10.41
N ARG A 7 -8.32 -18.55 -10.50
CA ARG A 7 -7.09 -17.77 -10.73
C ARG A 7 -6.25 -17.66 -9.46
N THR A 8 -5.01 -17.23 -9.59
CA THR A 8 -4.07 -17.14 -8.47
C THR A 8 -3.68 -15.69 -8.18
N ALA A 9 -3.88 -15.29 -6.91
CA ALA A 9 -3.42 -14.03 -6.36
C ALA A 9 -2.19 -14.24 -5.46
N VAL A 10 -1.19 -13.37 -5.59
CA VAL A 10 -0.05 -13.26 -4.66
C VAL A 10 -0.14 -11.91 -3.98
N ILE A 11 -0.18 -11.89 -2.64
CA ILE A 11 -0.31 -10.68 -1.84
C ILE A 11 0.84 -10.59 -0.85
N THR A 12 1.62 -9.51 -0.90
CA THR A 12 2.65 -9.21 0.10
C THR A 12 2.10 -8.36 1.23
N GLY A 13 2.63 -8.55 2.45
CA GLY A 13 2.09 -7.94 3.66
C GLY A 13 0.71 -8.50 4.02
N ALA A 14 0.46 -9.78 3.69
CA ALA A 14 -0.85 -10.41 3.81
C ALA A 14 -1.19 -10.88 5.23
N GLY A 15 -0.29 -10.74 6.19
CA GLY A 15 -0.52 -11.11 7.59
C GLY A 15 -1.41 -10.13 8.37
N SER A 16 -1.63 -8.90 7.86
CA SER A 16 -2.43 -7.90 8.56
C SER A 16 -2.99 -6.83 7.63
N GLY A 17 -3.87 -5.96 8.15
CA GLY A 17 -4.34 -4.74 7.50
C GLY A 17 -4.88 -4.96 6.08
N ILE A 18 -4.53 -4.05 5.16
CA ILE A 18 -5.01 -4.08 3.76
C ILE A 18 -4.63 -5.39 3.07
N GLY A 19 -3.41 -5.92 3.30
CA GLY A 19 -2.97 -7.17 2.68
C GLY A 19 -3.83 -8.38 3.09
N ALA A 20 -4.17 -8.46 4.37
CA ALA A 20 -5.07 -9.50 4.88
C ALA A 20 -6.49 -9.38 4.29
N ALA A 21 -6.99 -8.15 4.17
CA ALA A 21 -8.29 -7.88 3.58
C ALA A 21 -8.30 -8.21 2.07
N LEU A 22 -7.25 -7.84 1.32
CA LEU A 22 -7.07 -8.23 -0.08
C LEU A 22 -7.05 -9.76 -0.24
N ALA A 23 -6.36 -10.47 0.66
CA ALA A 23 -6.30 -11.93 0.62
C ALA A 23 -7.67 -12.58 0.83
N ARG A 24 -8.43 -12.11 1.82
CA ARG A 24 -9.81 -12.57 2.05
C ARG A 24 -10.73 -12.24 0.88
N ARG A 25 -10.63 -11.02 0.35
CA ARG A 25 -11.43 -10.61 -0.81
C ARG A 25 -11.11 -11.48 -2.04
N ALA A 26 -9.83 -11.73 -2.35
CA ALA A 26 -9.43 -12.63 -3.43
C ALA A 26 -9.99 -14.04 -3.25
N ALA A 27 -9.93 -14.59 -2.03
CA ALA A 27 -10.48 -15.89 -1.72
C ALA A 27 -12.00 -15.96 -1.89
N ASN A 28 -12.72 -14.90 -1.52
CA ASN A 28 -14.18 -14.79 -1.69
C ASN A 28 -14.58 -14.72 -3.17
N GLU A 29 -13.71 -14.19 -4.04
CA GLU A 29 -13.87 -14.21 -5.50
C GLU A 29 -13.51 -15.56 -6.13
N GLY A 30 -13.18 -16.59 -5.35
CA GLY A 30 -12.84 -17.93 -5.85
C GLY A 30 -11.37 -18.12 -6.21
N MET A 31 -10.49 -17.15 -5.94
CA MET A 31 -9.07 -17.27 -6.28
C MET A 31 -8.32 -18.24 -5.35
N ASN A 32 -7.25 -18.82 -5.87
CA ASN A 32 -6.15 -19.33 -5.07
C ASN A 32 -5.33 -18.15 -4.54
N VAL A 33 -4.88 -18.21 -3.29
CA VAL A 33 -4.22 -17.07 -2.63
C VAL A 33 -2.89 -17.48 -2.03
N VAL A 34 -1.82 -16.77 -2.41
CA VAL A 34 -0.50 -16.86 -1.77
C VAL A 34 -0.35 -15.65 -0.87
N LEU A 35 -0.29 -15.91 0.44
CA LEU A 35 -0.16 -14.91 1.49
C LEU A 35 1.31 -14.81 1.93
N ALA A 36 1.97 -13.74 1.51
CA ALA A 36 3.37 -13.49 1.83
C ALA A 36 3.49 -12.43 2.93
N ASP A 37 4.18 -12.76 4.00
CA ASP A 37 4.44 -11.82 5.09
C ASP A 37 5.76 -12.16 5.79
N ILE A 38 6.43 -11.15 6.37
CA ILE A 38 7.60 -11.36 7.21
C ILE A 38 7.19 -12.09 8.51
N GLN A 39 5.97 -11.88 8.98
CA GLN A 39 5.34 -12.55 10.11
C GLN A 39 4.52 -13.75 9.59
N GLU A 40 5.19 -14.84 9.30
CA GLU A 40 4.59 -16.05 8.72
C GLU A 40 3.39 -16.59 9.52
N THR A 41 3.41 -16.49 10.85
CA THR A 41 2.34 -16.99 11.71
C THR A 41 1.00 -16.35 11.38
N GLN A 42 0.95 -15.02 11.26
CA GLN A 42 -0.27 -14.28 10.92
C GLN A 42 -0.78 -14.63 9.51
N ALA A 43 0.14 -14.72 8.53
CA ALA A 43 -0.23 -15.15 7.18
C ALA A 43 -0.79 -16.59 7.17
N ARG A 44 -0.23 -17.48 7.98
CA ARG A 44 -0.67 -18.88 8.11
C ARG A 44 -2.06 -18.99 8.77
N GLU A 45 -2.35 -18.18 9.78
CA GLU A 45 -3.67 -18.12 10.40
C GLU A 45 -4.75 -17.73 9.39
N ILE A 46 -4.49 -16.69 8.56
CA ILE A 46 -5.41 -16.26 7.52
C ILE A 46 -5.54 -17.33 6.42
N ALA A 47 -4.45 -17.94 5.99
CA ALA A 47 -4.46 -19.03 5.02
C ALA A 47 -5.30 -20.22 5.51
N THR A 48 -5.19 -20.55 6.79
CA THR A 48 -5.98 -21.62 7.42
C THR A 48 -7.48 -21.29 7.40
N ALA A 49 -7.84 -20.04 7.68
CA ALA A 49 -9.23 -19.58 7.66
C ALA A 49 -9.83 -19.55 6.25
N ILE A 50 -9.01 -19.29 5.21
CA ILE A 50 -9.43 -19.34 3.80
C ILE A 50 -9.68 -20.80 3.36
N GLY A 51 -8.89 -21.74 3.86
CA GLY A 51 -9.01 -23.16 3.55
C GLY A 51 -7.84 -23.71 2.70
N GLY A 52 -7.28 -24.84 3.19
CA GLY A 52 -5.92 -25.30 2.90
C GLY A 52 -5.54 -25.57 1.44
N ASP A 53 -6.48 -25.96 0.58
CA ASP A 53 -6.11 -26.28 -0.81
C ASP A 53 -5.95 -25.06 -1.70
N ARG A 54 -6.64 -23.97 -1.37
CA ARG A 54 -6.64 -22.69 -2.11
C ARG A 54 -5.77 -21.62 -1.50
N ALA A 55 -5.11 -21.85 -0.36
CA ALA A 55 -4.28 -20.86 0.31
C ALA A 55 -2.89 -21.42 0.61
N LEU A 56 -1.87 -20.59 0.41
CA LEU A 56 -0.47 -20.88 0.72
C LEU A 56 0.12 -19.69 1.50
N ALA A 57 0.55 -19.93 2.74
CA ALA A 57 1.31 -18.94 3.48
C ALA A 57 2.82 -19.12 3.22
N VAL A 58 3.52 -18.02 2.95
CA VAL A 58 4.96 -17.99 2.69
C VAL A 58 5.61 -16.89 3.53
N ARG A 59 6.64 -17.23 4.32
CA ARG A 59 7.46 -16.20 4.94
C ARG A 59 8.23 -15.46 3.85
N CYS A 60 8.09 -14.13 3.80
CA CYS A 60 8.77 -13.30 2.82
C CYS A 60 9.18 -11.95 3.41
N ASP A 61 10.45 -11.66 3.36
CA ASP A 61 10.97 -10.31 3.54
C ASP A 61 11.05 -9.65 2.16
N VAL A 62 10.16 -8.70 1.89
CA VAL A 62 10.11 -8.03 0.58
C VAL A 62 11.31 -7.14 0.30
N SER A 63 12.07 -6.75 1.32
CA SER A 63 13.31 -5.98 1.16
C SER A 63 14.47 -6.82 0.62
N ASP A 64 14.35 -8.15 0.67
CA ASP A 64 15.32 -9.12 0.13
C ASP A 64 14.85 -9.68 -1.21
N GLU A 65 15.59 -9.38 -2.29
CA GLU A 65 15.27 -9.86 -3.65
C GLU A 65 15.22 -11.40 -3.72
N ALA A 66 16.12 -12.09 -3.02
CA ALA A 66 16.14 -13.56 -3.02
C ALA A 66 14.89 -14.16 -2.34
N SER A 67 14.43 -13.52 -1.26
CA SER A 67 13.19 -13.91 -0.58
C SER A 67 11.97 -13.75 -1.48
N VAL A 68 11.89 -12.67 -2.26
CA VAL A 68 10.79 -12.44 -3.22
C VAL A 68 10.88 -13.40 -4.41
N ALA A 69 12.07 -13.72 -4.89
CA ALA A 69 12.25 -14.74 -5.93
C ALA A 69 11.77 -16.12 -5.45
N ALA A 70 12.11 -16.51 -4.22
CA ALA A 70 11.65 -17.76 -3.62
C ALA A 70 10.11 -17.78 -3.43
N LEU A 71 9.50 -16.63 -3.07
CA LEU A 71 8.04 -16.48 -3.03
C LEU A 71 7.42 -16.76 -4.40
N ALA A 72 7.99 -16.19 -5.47
CA ALA A 72 7.51 -16.43 -6.82
C ALA A 72 7.62 -17.90 -7.19
N ASP A 73 8.75 -18.54 -6.92
CA ASP A 73 8.94 -19.98 -7.20
C ASP A 73 7.92 -20.84 -6.44
N ALA A 74 7.67 -20.55 -5.17
CA ALA A 74 6.66 -21.26 -4.38
C ALA A 74 5.24 -21.08 -4.93
N ALA A 75 4.87 -19.86 -5.35
CA ALA A 75 3.56 -19.57 -5.95
C ALA A 75 3.34 -20.35 -7.25
N TYR A 76 4.31 -20.30 -8.16
CA TYR A 76 4.23 -21.02 -9.42
C TYR A 76 4.30 -22.54 -9.25
N ALA A 77 5.10 -23.04 -8.31
CA ALA A 77 5.17 -24.48 -8.01
C ALA A 77 3.84 -25.02 -7.45
N ARG A 78 3.13 -24.21 -6.65
CA ARG A 78 1.87 -24.63 -6.02
C ARG A 78 0.66 -24.52 -6.94
N PHE A 79 0.57 -23.43 -7.72
CA PHE A 79 -0.64 -23.10 -8.48
C PHE A 79 -0.42 -23.00 -10.01
N GLY A 80 0.81 -23.09 -10.48
CA GLY A 80 1.15 -23.09 -11.91
C GLY A 80 1.13 -21.71 -12.56
N THR A 81 0.28 -20.80 -12.11
CA THR A 81 0.13 -19.43 -12.66
C THR A 81 -0.03 -18.40 -11.56
N VAL A 82 0.29 -17.13 -11.88
CA VAL A 82 -0.07 -15.97 -11.09
C VAL A 82 -0.80 -14.99 -12.00
N ASP A 83 -2.03 -14.65 -11.65
CA ASP A 83 -2.91 -13.80 -12.44
C ASP A 83 -3.11 -12.41 -11.78
N LEU A 84 -3.00 -12.32 -10.46
CA LEU A 84 -3.04 -11.07 -9.69
C LEU A 84 -1.82 -10.97 -8.77
N LEU A 85 -1.03 -9.90 -8.94
CA LEU A 85 0.06 -9.56 -8.02
C LEU A 85 -0.32 -8.32 -7.22
N CYS A 86 -0.37 -8.42 -5.89
CA CYS A 86 -0.55 -7.29 -4.99
C CYS A 86 0.75 -7.00 -4.22
N ASN A 87 1.54 -6.05 -4.69
CA ASN A 87 2.69 -5.51 -3.97
C ASN A 87 2.18 -4.53 -2.91
N ASN A 88 1.84 -5.04 -1.74
CA ASN A 88 1.15 -4.28 -0.71
C ASN A 88 1.97 -4.09 0.57
N ALA A 89 2.96 -4.94 0.87
CA ALA A 89 3.78 -4.80 2.06
C ALA A 89 4.35 -3.38 2.21
N GLY A 90 4.27 -2.84 3.41
CA GLY A 90 4.72 -1.48 3.68
C GLY A 90 4.88 -1.22 5.17
N ILE A 91 5.74 -0.27 5.51
CA ILE A 91 6.01 0.19 6.87
C ILE A 91 6.08 1.72 6.90
N VAL A 92 5.79 2.29 8.05
CA VAL A 92 6.14 3.67 8.40
C VAL A 92 7.12 3.60 9.56
N PRO A 93 8.35 4.12 9.42
CA PRO A 93 9.26 4.20 10.56
C PRO A 93 8.61 5.00 11.69
N GLY A 94 8.58 4.40 12.88
CA GLY A 94 7.90 4.97 14.05
C GLY A 94 8.66 6.13 14.70
N GLY A 95 8.15 6.52 15.88
CA GLY A 95 8.74 7.56 16.69
C GLY A 95 8.11 8.93 16.50
N ARG A 96 8.78 9.99 17.01
CA ARG A 96 8.32 11.36 16.97
C ARG A 96 8.28 11.94 15.54
N HIS A 97 7.46 12.98 15.34
CA HIS A 97 7.56 13.79 14.13
C HIS A 97 8.95 14.39 14.00
N ARG A 98 9.62 14.16 12.87
CA ARG A 98 10.98 14.63 12.59
C ARG A 98 11.01 15.47 11.32
N LYS A 99 11.96 16.39 11.26
CA LYS A 99 12.32 17.05 10.01
C LYS A 99 13.14 16.10 9.15
N VAL A 100 13.15 16.32 7.83
CA VAL A 100 13.83 15.43 6.88
C VAL A 100 15.29 15.15 7.23
N TRP A 101 16.00 16.12 7.81
CA TRP A 101 17.41 16.00 8.21
C TRP A 101 17.62 15.33 9.57
N GLU A 102 16.56 15.03 10.30
CA GLU A 102 16.62 14.35 11.61
C GLU A 102 16.38 12.84 11.50
N TYR A 103 15.95 12.34 10.31
CA TYR A 103 15.81 10.91 10.08
C TYR A 103 17.18 10.27 9.93
N GLY A 104 17.42 9.21 10.68
CA GLY A 104 18.64 8.41 10.55
C GLY A 104 18.71 7.68 9.22
N LEU A 105 19.93 7.32 8.80
CA LEU A 105 20.11 6.57 7.57
C LEU A 105 19.42 5.19 7.63
N GLY A 106 19.34 4.58 8.81
CA GLY A 106 18.61 3.34 9.06
C GLY A 106 17.12 3.45 8.73
N ASP A 107 16.48 4.58 9.07
CA ASP A 107 15.07 4.83 8.72
C ASP A 107 14.87 4.90 7.20
N TRP A 108 15.78 5.61 6.51
CA TRP A 108 15.77 5.71 5.05
C TRP A 108 15.96 4.34 4.39
N GLN A 109 16.95 3.59 4.82
CA GLN A 109 17.28 2.27 4.25
C GLN A 109 16.12 1.29 4.47
N TRP A 110 15.57 1.24 5.67
CA TRP A 110 14.45 0.37 5.98
C TRP A 110 13.18 0.76 5.20
N SER A 111 12.83 2.05 5.21
CA SER A 111 11.65 2.55 4.50
C SER A 111 11.75 2.31 2.99
N LEU A 112 12.87 2.63 2.36
CA LEU A 112 13.09 2.38 0.94
C LEU A 112 13.14 0.88 0.63
N GLY A 113 13.80 0.09 1.49
CA GLY A 113 13.91 -1.36 1.34
C GLY A 113 12.54 -2.03 1.24
N VAL A 114 11.66 -1.74 2.19
CA VAL A 114 10.33 -2.35 2.23
C VAL A 114 9.38 -1.70 1.23
N ASN A 115 9.19 -0.37 1.33
CA ASN A 115 8.10 0.31 0.58
C ASN A 115 8.38 0.47 -0.91
N LEU A 116 9.64 0.62 -1.33
CA LEU A 116 10.02 0.79 -2.73
C LEU A 116 10.62 -0.48 -3.31
N TYR A 117 11.74 -0.96 -2.73
CA TYR A 117 12.41 -2.14 -3.29
C TYR A 117 11.54 -3.38 -3.21
N GLY A 118 10.70 -3.53 -2.19
CA GLY A 118 9.72 -4.61 -2.13
C GLY A 118 8.79 -4.64 -3.35
N VAL A 119 8.30 -3.48 -3.78
CA VAL A 119 7.49 -3.36 -5.01
C VAL A 119 8.33 -3.69 -6.26
N VAL A 120 9.57 -3.18 -6.32
CA VAL A 120 10.50 -3.44 -7.44
C VAL A 120 10.82 -4.93 -7.54
N HIS A 121 11.15 -5.60 -6.42
CA HIS A 121 11.42 -7.03 -6.38
C HIS A 121 10.21 -7.85 -6.83
N GLY A 122 8.99 -7.49 -6.37
CA GLY A 122 7.76 -8.10 -6.83
C GLY A 122 7.57 -7.96 -8.34
N MET A 123 7.71 -6.75 -8.89
CA MET A 123 7.64 -6.55 -10.34
C MET A 123 8.69 -7.39 -11.09
N ARG A 124 9.94 -7.43 -10.63
CA ARG A 124 11.02 -8.19 -11.27
C ARG A 124 10.79 -9.70 -11.23
N ALA A 125 10.26 -10.24 -10.14
CA ALA A 125 10.06 -11.68 -9.97
C ALA A 125 8.83 -12.20 -10.71
N PHE A 126 7.77 -11.41 -10.81
CA PHE A 126 6.47 -11.88 -11.32
C PHE A 126 6.15 -11.38 -12.73
N VAL A 127 6.39 -10.10 -13.05
CA VAL A 127 5.94 -9.50 -14.32
C VAL A 127 6.46 -10.24 -15.55
N PRO A 128 7.75 -10.60 -15.64
CA PRO A 128 8.25 -11.36 -16.81
C PRO A 128 7.55 -12.73 -17.00
N ARG A 129 7.23 -13.40 -15.88
CA ARG A 129 6.51 -14.69 -15.90
C ARG A 129 5.04 -14.52 -16.31
N MET A 130 4.38 -13.43 -15.83
CA MET A 130 3.01 -13.09 -16.21
C MET A 130 2.93 -12.73 -17.70
N ILE A 131 3.90 -11.96 -18.23
CA ILE A 131 3.99 -11.65 -19.67
C ILE A 131 4.19 -12.93 -20.49
N ALA A 132 5.10 -13.81 -20.09
CA ALA A 132 5.38 -15.06 -20.77
C ALA A 132 4.17 -16.01 -20.79
N ALA A 133 3.31 -15.95 -19.79
CA ALA A 133 2.07 -16.73 -19.74
C ALA A 133 1.04 -16.26 -20.78
N GLY A 134 1.13 -15.01 -21.28
CA GLY A 134 0.25 -14.46 -22.33
C GLY A 134 -1.24 -14.40 -21.94
N ARG A 135 -1.56 -14.50 -20.66
CA ARG A 135 -2.93 -14.52 -20.11
C ARG A 135 -3.32 -13.16 -19.54
N PRO A 136 -4.63 -12.81 -19.53
CA PRO A 136 -5.10 -11.65 -18.81
C PRO A 136 -4.74 -11.74 -17.33
N GLY A 137 -4.08 -10.68 -16.82
CA GLY A 137 -3.66 -10.57 -15.44
C GLY A 137 -3.79 -9.14 -14.93
N HIS A 138 -3.45 -8.93 -13.65
CA HIS A 138 -3.46 -7.59 -13.06
C HIS A 138 -2.36 -7.43 -12.02
N ILE A 139 -1.83 -6.21 -11.91
CA ILE A 139 -0.84 -5.85 -10.89
C ILE A 139 -1.42 -4.69 -10.07
N LEU A 140 -1.49 -4.87 -8.76
CA LEU A 140 -1.83 -3.84 -7.79
C LEU A 140 -0.57 -3.45 -7.02
N ASN A 141 -0.19 -2.17 -7.08
CA ASN A 141 0.87 -1.62 -6.24
C ASN A 141 0.26 -0.66 -5.21
N THR A 142 0.51 -0.89 -3.93
CA THR A 142 0.05 -0.02 -2.85
C THR A 142 1.02 1.13 -2.64
N ALA A 143 0.65 2.31 -3.16
CA ALA A 143 1.30 3.58 -2.87
C ALA A 143 0.73 4.20 -1.57
N SER A 144 0.35 5.45 -1.60
CA SER A 144 -0.33 6.21 -0.54
C SER A 144 -0.70 7.59 -1.07
N VAL A 145 -1.63 8.29 -0.45
CA VAL A 145 -1.81 9.74 -0.65
C VAL A 145 -0.51 10.50 -0.39
N ALA A 146 0.33 10.05 0.55
CA ALA A 146 1.67 10.60 0.80
C ALA A 146 2.61 10.50 -0.41
N GLY A 147 2.31 9.64 -1.40
CA GLY A 147 3.04 9.53 -2.66
C GLY A 147 2.62 10.55 -3.73
N VAL A 148 1.57 11.35 -3.50
CA VAL A 148 1.05 12.28 -4.52
C VAL A 148 0.84 13.71 -3.99
N VAL A 149 0.95 13.94 -2.68
CA VAL A 149 0.88 15.27 -2.06
C VAL A 149 2.25 15.79 -1.65
N SER A 150 2.34 17.09 -1.38
CA SER A 150 3.50 17.72 -0.75
C SER A 150 3.31 17.79 0.77
N GLY A 151 4.40 17.81 1.53
CA GLY A 151 4.33 17.99 2.98
C GLY A 151 5.59 17.53 3.71
N SER A 152 5.68 17.84 4.98
CA SER A 152 6.84 17.52 5.84
C SER A 152 6.66 16.21 6.63
N GLY A 153 5.51 15.52 6.51
CA GLY A 153 5.25 14.30 7.24
C GLY A 153 6.05 13.12 6.74
N SER A 154 6.55 12.28 7.63
CA SER A 154 7.31 11.03 7.36
C SER A 154 8.12 11.02 6.05
N ALA A 155 9.21 11.81 6.01
CA ALA A 155 9.92 12.12 4.77
C ALA A 155 10.40 10.87 4.00
N CYS A 156 10.97 9.88 4.69
CA CYS A 156 11.44 8.65 4.07
C CYS A 156 10.28 7.80 3.50
N TYR A 157 9.14 7.75 4.20
CA TYR A 157 7.94 7.07 3.71
C TYR A 157 7.34 7.78 2.49
N GLY A 158 7.15 9.10 2.57
CA GLY A 158 6.62 9.90 1.47
C GLY A 158 7.49 9.79 0.22
N ALA A 159 8.81 9.87 0.37
CA ALA A 159 9.76 9.67 -0.74
C ALA A 159 9.64 8.28 -1.36
N ALA A 160 9.56 7.22 -0.54
CA ALA A 160 9.38 5.85 -1.03
C ALA A 160 8.06 5.70 -1.80
N LYS A 161 6.96 6.24 -1.28
CA LYS A 161 5.64 6.15 -1.93
C LYS A 161 5.55 7.01 -3.20
N HIS A 162 6.23 8.15 -3.29
CA HIS A 162 6.41 8.90 -4.55
C HIS A 162 7.15 8.07 -5.61
N ALA A 163 8.21 7.38 -5.20
CA ALA A 163 8.94 6.49 -6.10
C ALA A 163 8.08 5.32 -6.59
N VAL A 164 7.23 4.74 -5.72
CA VAL A 164 6.25 3.70 -6.11
C VAL A 164 5.26 4.24 -7.14
N VAL A 165 4.73 5.46 -6.96
CA VAL A 165 3.86 6.11 -7.96
C VAL A 165 4.54 6.11 -9.32
N ARG A 166 5.75 6.68 -9.39
CA ARG A 166 6.49 6.78 -10.67
C ARG A 166 6.85 5.42 -11.26
N ALA A 167 7.22 4.44 -10.43
CA ALA A 167 7.54 3.09 -10.88
C ALA A 167 6.29 2.38 -11.44
N THR A 168 5.12 2.58 -10.81
CA THR A 168 3.85 1.99 -11.26
C THR A 168 3.38 2.60 -12.59
N GLU A 169 3.53 3.92 -12.76
CA GLU A 169 3.26 4.58 -14.05
C GLU A 169 4.16 4.04 -15.17
N ALA A 170 5.45 3.83 -14.88
CA ALA A 170 6.39 3.24 -15.83
C ALA A 170 6.02 1.80 -16.20
N LEU A 171 5.60 0.99 -15.20
CA LEU A 171 5.10 -0.36 -15.43
C LEU A 171 3.89 -0.36 -16.36
N TYR A 172 2.90 0.49 -16.08
CA TYR A 172 1.70 0.64 -16.92
C TYR A 172 2.07 0.98 -18.37
N ALA A 173 2.91 2.01 -18.56
CA ALA A 173 3.36 2.42 -19.89
C ALA A 173 4.07 1.26 -20.63
N GLY A 174 5.03 0.60 -19.98
CA GLY A 174 5.78 -0.50 -20.60
C GLY A 174 4.91 -1.69 -20.98
N LEU A 175 3.92 -2.05 -20.14
CA LEU A 175 2.98 -3.14 -20.48
C LEU A 175 2.07 -2.76 -21.67
N LYS A 176 1.64 -1.49 -21.76
CA LYS A 176 0.87 -0.99 -22.92
C LYS A 176 1.71 -0.96 -24.20
N GLU A 177 2.98 -0.54 -24.12
CA GLU A 177 3.90 -0.50 -25.29
C GLU A 177 4.07 -1.86 -25.93
N ILE A 178 4.13 -2.96 -25.14
CA ILE A 178 4.27 -4.32 -25.65
C ILE A 178 2.93 -5.03 -25.89
N GLY A 179 1.80 -4.38 -25.64
CA GLY A 179 0.47 -4.96 -25.80
C GLY A 179 0.18 -6.13 -24.84
N ALA A 180 0.82 -6.18 -23.66
CA ALA A 180 0.58 -7.25 -22.70
C ALA A 180 -0.85 -7.16 -22.15
N PRO A 181 -1.60 -8.28 -22.01
CA PRO A 181 -2.96 -8.28 -21.48
C PRO A 181 -2.97 -8.20 -19.94
N ILE A 182 -2.16 -7.31 -19.37
CA ILE A 182 -1.98 -7.13 -17.92
C ILE A 182 -2.38 -5.71 -17.57
N GLY A 183 -3.43 -5.58 -16.74
CA GLY A 183 -3.84 -4.32 -16.16
C GLY A 183 -2.95 -3.91 -14.99
N VAL A 184 -2.98 -2.63 -14.64
CA VAL A 184 -2.24 -2.09 -13.50
C VAL A 184 -3.14 -1.14 -12.72
N THR A 185 -3.23 -1.34 -11.42
CA THR A 185 -3.87 -0.42 -10.48
C THR A 185 -2.87 0.05 -9.43
N MET A 186 -2.87 1.33 -9.16
CA MET A 186 -2.15 1.95 -8.07
C MET A 186 -3.13 2.32 -6.95
N LEU A 187 -3.07 1.60 -5.85
CA LEU A 187 -3.86 1.90 -4.66
C LEU A 187 -3.17 3.03 -3.88
N CYS A 188 -3.89 4.12 -3.65
CA CYS A 188 -3.44 5.28 -2.87
C CYS A 188 -4.33 5.44 -1.62
N PRO A 189 -4.07 4.69 -0.54
CA PRO A 189 -4.82 4.85 0.68
C PRO A 189 -4.57 6.23 1.31
N GLY A 190 -5.63 6.83 1.86
CA GLY A 190 -5.56 7.84 2.90
C GLY A 190 -5.34 7.18 4.25
N LEU A 191 -6.11 7.57 5.25
CA LEU A 191 -6.06 6.97 6.57
C LEU A 191 -6.86 5.65 6.56
N VAL A 192 -6.19 4.53 6.83
CA VAL A 192 -6.80 3.20 6.89
C VAL A 192 -6.47 2.53 8.22
N LYS A 193 -7.47 1.96 8.90
CA LYS A 193 -7.31 1.24 10.18
C LYS A 193 -6.44 0.00 10.02
N THR A 194 -5.14 0.15 10.25
CA THR A 194 -4.14 -0.92 10.16
C THR A 194 -3.05 -0.74 11.21
N GLY A 195 -2.25 -1.78 11.44
CA GLY A 195 -1.06 -1.71 12.30
C GLY A 195 0.19 -1.13 11.62
N ILE A 196 0.04 -0.24 10.62
CA ILE A 196 1.20 0.29 9.87
C ILE A 196 2.14 1.12 10.75
N TYR A 197 1.62 1.79 11.78
CA TYR A 197 2.41 2.55 12.74
C TYR A 197 3.08 1.68 13.82
N ASP A 198 2.69 0.40 13.94
CA ASP A 198 3.32 -0.57 14.82
C ASP A 198 4.45 -1.34 14.12
N ALA A 199 4.96 -0.79 13.01
CA ALA A 199 5.94 -1.44 12.15
C ALA A 199 7.28 -1.72 12.87
N GLU A 200 7.62 -0.95 13.93
CA GLU A 200 8.85 -1.08 14.70
C GLU A 200 9.11 -2.51 15.21
N ARG A 201 8.05 -3.29 15.46
CA ARG A 201 8.16 -4.72 15.82
C ARG A 201 8.91 -5.56 14.78
N ASN A 202 9.00 -5.08 13.54
CA ASN A 202 9.66 -5.74 12.40
C ASN A 202 10.97 -5.05 12.00
N ARG A 203 11.41 -4.01 12.72
CA ARG A 203 12.64 -3.30 12.36
C ARG A 203 13.86 -4.21 12.50
N PRO A 204 14.66 -4.41 11.45
CA PRO A 204 15.92 -5.15 11.57
C PRO A 204 16.87 -4.45 12.53
N ALA A 205 17.55 -5.22 13.38
CA ALA A 205 18.50 -4.68 14.37
C ALA A 205 19.62 -3.82 13.73
N ALA A 206 19.98 -4.12 12.49
CA ALA A 206 21.00 -3.36 11.73
C ALA A 206 20.56 -1.91 11.41
N PHE A 207 19.28 -1.59 11.51
CA PHE A 207 18.73 -0.26 11.24
C PHE A 207 18.29 0.48 12.51
N VAL A 208 18.54 -0.10 13.70
CA VAL A 208 18.30 0.56 14.99
C VAL A 208 19.49 1.45 15.32
N GLU A 209 19.26 2.75 15.40
CA GLU A 209 20.27 3.71 15.87
C GLU A 209 20.13 3.90 17.38
N SER A 210 21.27 3.88 18.11
CA SER A 210 21.31 3.70 19.57
C SER A 210 20.73 4.87 20.39
N ASP A 211 20.51 6.04 19.78
CA ASP A 211 20.19 7.28 20.50
C ASP A 211 18.76 7.82 20.21
N ASP A 212 17.95 7.08 19.47
CA ASP A 212 16.61 7.53 19.10
C ASP A 212 15.52 6.82 19.91
N PRO A 213 14.77 7.56 20.74
CA PRO A 213 13.61 6.97 21.39
C PRO A 213 12.55 6.60 20.34
N ILE A 214 12.37 5.29 20.14
CA ILE A 214 11.35 4.71 19.24
C ILE A 214 9.92 4.93 19.79
N SER A 215 9.79 5.47 21.02
CA SER A 215 8.50 5.69 21.65
C SER A 215 7.79 6.93 21.10
N GLU A 216 6.59 6.70 20.62
CA GLU A 216 5.63 7.78 20.30
C GLU A 216 5.24 8.52 21.57
N SER A 217 5.02 9.86 21.50
CA SER A 217 4.47 10.59 22.64
C SER A 217 3.00 10.20 22.86
N ALA A 218 2.56 10.23 24.12
CA ALA A 218 1.16 9.95 24.47
C ALA A 218 0.16 10.86 23.73
N GLU A 219 0.56 12.11 23.43
CA GLU A 219 -0.26 13.06 22.69
C GLU A 219 -0.41 12.64 21.21
N LEU A 220 0.67 12.16 20.59
CA LEU A 220 0.64 11.67 19.19
C LEU A 220 -0.17 10.37 19.09
N GLU A 221 -0.06 9.50 20.09
CA GLU A 221 -0.85 8.27 20.18
C GLU A 221 -2.35 8.59 20.32
N ALA A 222 -2.73 9.49 21.23
CA ALA A 222 -4.11 9.91 21.42
C ALA A 222 -4.70 10.57 20.15
N MET A 223 -3.93 11.43 19.49
CA MET A 223 -4.33 12.04 18.22
C MET A 223 -4.54 10.96 17.14
N ARG A 224 -3.65 9.99 17.04
CA ARG A 224 -3.78 8.87 16.10
C ARG A 224 -5.03 8.06 16.39
N GLU A 225 -5.31 7.73 17.65
CA GLU A 225 -6.53 7.01 18.02
C GLU A 225 -7.81 7.77 17.62
N GLU A 226 -7.82 9.10 17.81
CA GLU A 226 -8.93 9.94 17.36
C GLU A 226 -9.12 9.86 15.85
N LEU A 227 -8.03 10.01 15.08
CA LEU A 227 -8.05 9.96 13.62
C LEU A 227 -8.52 8.58 13.11
N TYR A 228 -8.06 7.49 13.74
CA TYR A 228 -8.43 6.14 13.34
C TYR A 228 -9.86 5.77 13.67
N ARG A 229 -10.54 6.47 14.56
CA ARG A 229 -11.91 6.14 14.96
C ARG A 229 -12.86 6.07 13.78
N ASN A 230 -12.73 6.98 12.83
CA ASN A 230 -13.56 7.08 11.64
C ASN A 230 -12.81 6.83 10.32
N ALA A 231 -11.57 6.34 10.38
CA ALA A 231 -10.79 6.04 9.19
C ALA A 231 -11.39 4.87 8.40
N THR A 232 -11.09 4.82 7.11
CA THR A 232 -11.44 3.69 6.23
C THR A 232 -10.96 2.37 6.84
N THR A 233 -11.77 1.32 6.75
CA THR A 233 -11.37 -0.02 7.17
C THR A 233 -10.46 -0.68 6.14
N ALA A 234 -9.72 -1.72 6.53
CA ALA A 234 -8.91 -2.50 5.61
C ALA A 234 -9.77 -3.21 4.55
N GLU A 235 -10.96 -3.65 4.93
CA GLU A 235 -11.94 -4.30 4.07
C GLU A 235 -12.47 -3.33 3.00
N GLU A 236 -12.87 -2.13 3.38
CA GLU A 236 -13.29 -1.08 2.43
C GLU A 236 -12.16 -0.71 1.45
N ALA A 237 -10.92 -0.62 1.94
CA ALA A 237 -9.77 -0.37 1.06
C ALA A 237 -9.53 -1.51 0.06
N ALA A 238 -9.72 -2.77 0.48
CA ALA A 238 -9.65 -3.93 -0.39
C ALA A 238 -10.78 -3.95 -1.42
N ASP A 239 -12.01 -3.58 -1.03
CA ASP A 239 -13.15 -3.47 -1.95
C ASP A 239 -12.90 -2.41 -3.02
N ILE A 240 -12.43 -1.21 -2.64
CA ILE A 240 -12.05 -0.14 -3.57
C ILE A 240 -10.95 -0.61 -4.55
N ALA A 241 -9.97 -1.37 -4.04
CA ALA A 241 -8.92 -1.94 -4.88
C ALA A 241 -9.48 -2.92 -5.91
N PHE A 242 -10.35 -3.85 -5.50
CA PHE A 242 -10.97 -4.82 -6.41
C PHE A 242 -11.90 -4.16 -7.42
N ASP A 243 -12.69 -3.16 -7.02
CA ASP A 243 -13.53 -2.38 -7.93
C ASP A 243 -12.68 -1.66 -9.00
N ALA A 244 -11.49 -1.16 -8.62
CA ALA A 244 -10.56 -0.56 -9.58
C ALA A 244 -9.95 -1.61 -10.52
N ILE A 245 -9.60 -2.80 -10.02
CA ILE A 245 -9.11 -3.93 -10.82
C ILE A 245 -10.17 -4.39 -11.83
N ILE A 246 -11.41 -4.54 -11.40
CA ILE A 246 -12.55 -4.91 -12.26
C ILE A 246 -12.76 -3.85 -13.35
N ALA A 247 -12.72 -2.57 -12.99
CA ALA A 247 -12.92 -1.47 -13.92
C ALA A 247 -11.68 -1.15 -14.81
N ASP A 248 -10.57 -1.89 -14.68
CA ASP A 248 -9.25 -1.61 -15.29
C ASP A 248 -8.82 -0.15 -15.06
N ARG A 249 -9.03 0.37 -13.85
CA ARG A 249 -8.73 1.73 -13.46
C ARG A 249 -7.34 1.80 -12.83
N PHE A 250 -6.50 2.72 -13.34
CA PHE A 250 -5.13 2.86 -12.85
C PHE A 250 -5.08 3.48 -11.44
N TYR A 251 -5.76 4.59 -11.19
CA TYR A 251 -5.76 5.25 -9.89
C TYR A 251 -6.92 4.78 -9.02
N ALA A 252 -6.63 4.27 -7.83
CA ALA A 252 -7.61 3.88 -6.80
C ALA A 252 -7.30 4.61 -5.49
N PHE A 253 -8.12 5.59 -5.14
CA PHE A 253 -8.01 6.35 -3.89
C PHE A 253 -9.10 5.89 -2.93
N THR A 254 -8.77 5.75 -1.65
CA THR A 254 -9.77 5.41 -0.61
C THR A 254 -10.55 6.62 -0.12
N THR A 255 -10.14 7.83 -0.52
CA THR A 255 -10.73 9.10 -0.07
C THR A 255 -10.50 10.19 -1.09
N THR A 256 -11.36 11.21 -1.10
CA THR A 256 -11.20 12.46 -1.87
C THR A 256 -10.67 13.63 -1.03
N ALA A 257 -10.43 13.41 0.27
CA ALA A 257 -9.99 14.46 1.20
C ALA A 257 -8.66 15.13 0.81
N PHE A 258 -7.84 14.44 0.01
CA PHE A 258 -6.54 14.91 -0.46
C PHE A 258 -6.56 15.51 -1.88
N ASP A 259 -7.69 15.49 -2.58
CA ASP A 259 -7.81 16.04 -3.94
C ASP A 259 -7.37 17.51 -4.03
N PRO A 260 -7.74 18.41 -3.08
CA PRO A 260 -7.26 19.79 -3.10
C PRO A 260 -5.73 19.90 -3.02
N ALA A 261 -5.08 19.08 -2.18
CA ALA A 261 -3.62 19.09 -2.02
C ALA A 261 -2.90 18.53 -3.25
N ILE A 262 -3.47 17.51 -3.90
CA ILE A 262 -2.96 16.98 -5.18
C ILE A 262 -3.03 18.05 -6.27
N ARG A 263 -4.16 18.76 -6.38
CA ARG A 263 -4.35 19.86 -7.33
C ARG A 263 -3.37 20.99 -7.05
N GLN A 264 -3.26 21.44 -5.80
CA GLN A 264 -2.36 22.51 -5.41
C GLN A 264 -0.91 22.19 -5.77
N ARG A 265 -0.46 20.96 -5.49
CA ARG A 265 0.90 20.52 -5.88
C ARG A 265 1.12 20.60 -7.39
N ALA A 266 0.13 20.19 -8.19
CA ALA A 266 0.23 20.27 -9.64
C ALA A 266 0.28 21.72 -10.12
N ASP A 267 -0.55 22.59 -9.57
CA ASP A 267 -0.61 24.02 -9.89
C ASP A 267 0.69 24.74 -9.53
N ASP A 268 1.29 24.45 -8.35
CA ASP A 268 2.59 25.00 -7.95
C ASP A 268 3.71 24.62 -8.93
N ILE A 269 3.73 23.34 -9.36
CA ILE A 269 4.71 22.86 -10.35
C ILE A 269 4.54 23.58 -11.70
N LEU A 270 3.31 23.72 -12.18
CA LEU A 270 3.01 24.38 -13.45
C LEU A 270 3.35 25.88 -13.39
N ALA A 271 3.05 26.53 -12.29
CA ALA A 271 3.38 27.93 -12.04
C ALA A 271 4.86 28.17 -11.73
N ARG A 272 5.65 27.13 -11.49
CA ARG A 272 7.04 27.19 -10.98
C ARG A 272 7.14 27.98 -9.68
N ALA A 273 6.09 27.88 -8.85
CA ALA A 273 6.01 28.52 -7.55
C ALA A 273 6.75 27.65 -6.49
N ASN A 274 6.94 28.25 -5.30
CA ASN A 274 7.37 27.47 -4.14
C ASN A 274 6.25 26.50 -3.76
N PRO A 275 6.60 25.26 -3.31
CA PRO A 275 5.58 24.28 -2.95
C PRO A 275 4.75 24.79 -1.76
N SER A 276 3.44 24.75 -1.95
CA SER A 276 2.46 24.95 -0.89
C SER A 276 2.11 23.57 -0.30
N PHE A 277 1.84 23.53 0.98
CA PHE A 277 1.39 22.30 1.64
C PHE A 277 0.48 22.60 2.81
N ASP A 278 -0.63 21.91 2.87
CA ASP A 278 -1.53 21.92 4.00
C ASP A 278 -0.89 21.19 5.19
N ASP A 279 -1.35 21.51 6.39
CA ASP A 279 -1.05 20.73 7.57
C ASP A 279 -1.56 19.30 7.36
N ILE A 280 -0.65 18.31 7.44
CA ILE A 280 -0.97 16.89 7.27
C ILE A 280 -2.00 16.44 8.32
N VAL A 281 -1.99 17.01 9.52
CA VAL A 281 -2.97 16.73 10.56
C VAL A 281 -4.35 17.21 10.13
N ALA A 282 -4.45 18.44 9.59
CA ALA A 282 -5.72 18.96 9.08
C ALA A 282 -6.26 18.13 7.93
N MET A 283 -5.41 17.68 6.99
CA MET A 283 -5.82 16.76 5.92
C MET A 283 -6.32 15.42 6.49
N SER A 284 -5.61 14.85 7.44
CA SER A 284 -6.00 13.60 8.09
C SER A 284 -7.29 13.72 8.89
N ARG A 285 -7.54 14.86 9.53
CA ARG A 285 -8.81 15.14 10.23
C ARG A 285 -9.98 15.22 9.24
N ARG A 286 -9.79 15.88 8.08
CA ARG A 286 -10.80 15.88 7.00
C ARG A 286 -11.07 14.46 6.49
N ASP A 287 -10.04 13.65 6.29
CA ASP A 287 -10.16 12.25 5.88
C ASP A 287 -10.95 11.41 6.90
N ALA A 288 -10.68 11.63 8.19
CA ALA A 288 -11.44 11.01 9.29
C ALA A 288 -12.84 11.61 9.51
N GLY A 289 -13.26 12.60 8.72
CA GLY A 289 -14.57 13.26 8.83
C GLY A 289 -14.74 14.11 10.10
N LEU A 290 -13.63 14.47 10.76
CA LEU A 290 -13.65 15.27 12.01
C LEU A 290 -13.81 16.77 11.76
N ASP A 291 -13.45 17.26 10.57
CA ASP A 291 -13.55 18.67 10.15
C ASP A 291 -14.54 18.80 8.96
N ARG A 292 -15.72 18.22 9.06
CA ARG A 292 -16.79 18.53 8.11
C ARG A 292 -17.23 19.97 8.38
N GLU A 293 -17.11 20.86 7.38
CA GLU A 293 -17.86 22.11 7.40
C GLU A 293 -19.34 21.77 7.65
N PRO A 294 -20.04 22.49 8.55
CA PRO A 294 -21.47 22.29 8.71
C PRO A 294 -22.12 22.47 7.32
N SER A 295 -22.79 21.45 6.84
CA SER A 295 -23.56 21.54 5.59
C SER A 295 -24.35 22.82 5.64
N ALA A 296 -24.22 23.70 4.65
CA ALA A 296 -25.02 24.90 4.52
C ALA A 296 -26.48 24.46 4.71
N SER A 297 -27.06 24.82 5.86
CA SER A 297 -28.40 24.48 6.28
C SER A 297 -29.36 24.82 5.15
N GLU A 298 -30.28 23.92 4.85
CA GLU A 298 -31.47 24.15 4.06
C GLU A 298 -32.09 25.50 4.48
N PRO A 299 -32.52 26.33 3.51
CA PRO A 299 -33.21 27.56 3.85
C PRO A 299 -34.51 27.20 4.58
N HIS A 300 -34.62 27.70 5.82
CA HIS A 300 -35.88 27.65 6.54
C HIS A 300 -36.98 28.24 5.65
N ALA A 301 -37.92 27.39 5.20
CA ALA A 301 -39.17 27.84 4.67
C ALA A 301 -39.95 28.56 5.80
N ALA A 302 -40.18 29.86 5.63
CA ALA A 302 -41.13 30.65 6.41
C ALA A 302 -42.48 30.62 5.72
#